data_7b752fd711ebb63f4d34bc0a12173bf1
#
_entry.id   7b752fd711ebb63f4d34bc0a12173bf1
#
_cell.length_a   1.000
_cell.length_b   1.000
_cell.length_c   1.000
_cell.angle_alpha   90.00
_cell.angle_beta   90.00
_cell.angle_gamma   90.00
#
_symmetry.space_group_name_H-M   'P 1'
#
loop_
_entity.id
_entity.type
_entity.pdbx_description
1 polymer ?
#
loop_
_entity_poly.entity_id
_entity_poly.type
_entity_poly.pdbx_seq_one_letter_code
_entity_poly.pdbx_strand_id
1 'polypeptide(L)'
;MAQQAALQPLLESVVEQYAAKASEKGLSLRLQDTDAFAVFDFKWTAEALANIVDNAIKYTEHGTIRISAVSYEMFARIDISDTGSGIPETEQAKIFARFYRSKAVQEQEGVGIGLYLARQIISGEGGYIKIASVPGKGSTFSIFLPK
;
A
#
# COMPACT_ATOMS: atom_id res chain seq x y z
N MET A 1 5.03 -18.87 -5.05
CA MET A 1 5.81 -18.86 -6.29
C MET A 1 5.29 -17.77 -7.23
N ALA A 2 6.17 -16.95 -7.76
CA ALA A 2 5.77 -15.87 -8.63
C ALA A 2 5.33 -16.37 -10.00
N GLN A 3 4.20 -15.86 -10.48
CA GLN A 3 3.65 -16.20 -11.78
C GLN A 3 3.06 -14.94 -12.42
N GLN A 4 3.02 -14.91 -13.74
CA GLN A 4 2.35 -13.84 -14.45
C GLN A 4 0.84 -13.95 -14.26
N ALA A 5 0.22 -12.89 -13.78
CA ALA A 5 -1.20 -12.90 -13.50
C ALA A 5 -1.78 -11.47 -13.56
N ALA A 6 -3.10 -11.41 -13.74
CA ALA A 6 -3.82 -10.14 -13.69
C ALA A 6 -3.79 -9.57 -12.27
N LEU A 7 -3.69 -8.27 -12.17
CA LEU A 7 -3.68 -7.59 -10.87
C LEU A 7 -5.08 -7.43 -10.27
N GLN A 8 -6.13 -7.39 -11.08
CA GLN A 8 -7.49 -7.12 -10.59
C GLN A 8 -7.92 -8.05 -9.45
N PRO A 9 -7.80 -9.40 -9.56
CA PRO A 9 -8.19 -10.28 -8.44
C PRO A 9 -7.39 -10.05 -7.18
N LEU A 10 -6.10 -9.74 -7.32
CA LEU A 10 -5.23 -9.43 -6.19
C LEU A 10 -5.73 -8.18 -5.46
N LEU A 11 -6.00 -7.11 -6.21
CA LEU A 11 -6.45 -5.85 -5.64
C LEU A 11 -7.83 -5.97 -5.01
N GLU A 12 -8.73 -6.73 -5.65
CA GLU A 12 -10.06 -7.01 -5.08
C GLU A 12 -9.97 -7.74 -3.74
N SER A 13 -9.06 -8.69 -3.62
CA SER A 13 -8.90 -9.45 -2.37
C SER A 13 -8.45 -8.54 -1.22
N VAL A 14 -7.58 -7.58 -1.50
CA VAL A 14 -7.11 -6.63 -0.49
C VAL A 14 -8.23 -5.68 -0.07
N VAL A 15 -9.00 -5.18 -1.04
CA VAL A 15 -10.14 -4.31 -0.75
C VAL A 15 -11.18 -5.04 0.11
N GLU A 16 -11.51 -6.28 -0.22
CA GLU A 16 -12.44 -7.08 0.57
C GLU A 16 -11.97 -7.25 2.02
N GLN A 17 -10.68 -7.47 2.21
CA GLN A 17 -10.09 -7.67 3.53
C GLN A 17 -10.24 -6.43 4.41
N TYR A 18 -10.16 -5.24 3.84
CA TYR A 18 -10.15 -3.98 4.61
C TYR A 18 -11.41 -3.14 4.48
N ALA A 19 -12.40 -3.59 3.71
CA ALA A 19 -13.64 -2.82 3.50
C ALA A 19 -14.34 -2.47 4.83
N ALA A 20 -14.48 -3.44 5.72
CA ALA A 20 -15.14 -3.22 7.02
C ALA A 20 -14.36 -2.25 7.88
N LYS A 21 -13.04 -2.41 7.96
CA LYS A 21 -12.17 -1.57 8.78
C LYS A 21 -12.20 -0.11 8.31
N ALA A 22 -12.16 0.11 7.00
CA ALA A 22 -12.27 1.44 6.43
C ALA A 22 -13.64 2.05 6.73
N SER A 23 -14.70 1.28 6.53
CA SER A 23 -16.07 1.73 6.79
C SER A 23 -16.29 2.10 8.25
N GLU A 24 -15.77 1.33 9.19
CA GLU A 24 -15.87 1.60 10.61
C GLU A 24 -15.22 2.94 10.98
N LYS A 25 -14.18 3.32 10.27
CA LYS A 25 -13.50 4.61 10.47
C LYS A 25 -14.14 5.74 9.66
N GLY A 26 -15.15 5.44 8.84
CA GLY A 26 -15.82 6.42 7.99
C GLY A 26 -15.04 6.79 6.74
N LEU A 27 -14.11 5.93 6.33
CA LEU A 27 -13.31 6.16 5.14
C LEU A 27 -13.92 5.49 3.91
N SER A 28 -13.71 6.10 2.75
CA SER A 28 -14.07 5.51 1.47
C SER A 28 -12.85 4.74 0.94
N LEU A 29 -12.99 3.46 0.72
CA LEU A 29 -11.94 2.63 0.13
C LEU A 29 -12.37 2.27 -1.29
N ARG A 30 -11.64 2.74 -2.28
CA ARG A 30 -12.02 2.63 -3.70
C ARG A 30 -10.96 1.92 -4.52
N LEU A 31 -11.42 1.04 -5.39
CA LEU A 31 -10.57 0.34 -6.36
C LEU A 31 -10.97 0.78 -7.77
N GLN A 32 -9.99 1.24 -8.54
CA GLN A 32 -10.18 1.51 -9.96
C GLN A 32 -9.88 0.21 -10.72
N ASP A 33 -10.82 -0.22 -11.54
CA ASP A 33 -10.65 -1.43 -12.35
C ASP A 33 -9.43 -1.30 -13.27
N THR A 34 -8.73 -2.41 -13.45
CA THR A 34 -7.51 -2.44 -14.26
C THR A 34 -7.40 -3.74 -15.04
N ASP A 35 -6.78 -3.67 -16.22
CA ASP A 35 -6.41 -4.85 -17.00
C ASP A 35 -4.91 -5.14 -16.92
N ALA A 36 -4.20 -4.42 -16.06
CA ALA A 36 -2.76 -4.62 -15.89
C ALA A 36 -2.44 -6.00 -15.33
N PHE A 37 -1.27 -6.51 -15.69
CA PHE A 37 -0.75 -7.77 -15.18
C PHE A 37 0.71 -7.60 -14.79
N ALA A 38 1.22 -8.53 -13.97
CA ALA A 38 2.60 -8.53 -13.51
C ALA A 38 3.02 -9.94 -13.12
N VAL A 39 4.29 -10.12 -12.82
CA VAL A 39 4.82 -11.39 -12.28
C VAL A 39 4.92 -11.23 -10.77
N PHE A 40 4.15 -12.02 -10.03
CA PHE A 40 4.12 -11.92 -8.57
C PHE A 40 3.61 -13.22 -7.94
N ASP A 41 3.87 -13.37 -6.64
CA ASP A 41 3.28 -14.43 -5.83
C ASP A 41 2.01 -13.85 -5.19
N PHE A 42 0.86 -14.40 -5.52
CA PHE A 42 -0.41 -13.85 -5.08
C PHE A 42 -0.50 -13.69 -3.56
N LYS A 43 -0.16 -14.75 -2.83
CA LYS A 43 -0.30 -14.75 -1.37
C LYS A 43 0.61 -13.70 -0.71
N TRP A 44 1.88 -13.68 -1.09
CA TRP A 44 2.84 -12.76 -0.47
C TRP A 44 2.61 -11.32 -0.91
N THR A 45 2.28 -11.10 -2.17
CA THR A 45 1.99 -9.75 -2.65
C THR A 45 0.72 -9.20 -2.01
N ALA A 46 -0.32 -10.04 -1.84
CA ALA A 46 -1.52 -9.64 -1.12
C ALA A 46 -1.18 -9.21 0.31
N GLU A 47 -0.29 -9.93 0.97
CA GLU A 47 0.18 -9.58 2.32
C GLU A 47 0.88 -8.21 2.33
N ALA A 48 1.76 -7.98 1.36
CA ALA A 48 2.47 -6.70 1.27
C ALA A 48 1.50 -5.53 1.05
N LEU A 49 0.56 -5.69 0.12
CA LEU A 49 -0.43 -4.65 -0.17
C LEU A 49 -1.36 -4.42 1.01
N ALA A 50 -1.75 -5.49 1.70
CA ALA A 50 -2.57 -5.40 2.90
C ALA A 50 -1.89 -4.53 3.97
N ASN A 51 -0.60 -4.71 4.18
CA ASN A 51 0.15 -3.91 5.14
C ASN A 51 0.16 -2.42 4.76
N ILE A 52 0.26 -2.13 3.47
CA ILE A 52 0.26 -0.75 2.98
C ILE A 52 -1.13 -0.12 3.13
N VAL A 53 -2.19 -0.86 2.79
CA VAL A 53 -3.57 -0.39 2.95
C VAL A 53 -3.90 -0.16 4.43
N ASP A 54 -3.48 -1.07 5.29
CA ASP A 54 -3.69 -0.92 6.73
C ASP A 54 -3.03 0.36 7.24
N ASN A 55 -1.82 0.62 6.77
CA ASN A 55 -1.10 1.85 7.12
C ASN A 55 -1.84 3.09 6.62
N ALA A 56 -2.37 3.05 5.39
CA ALA A 56 -3.14 4.16 4.83
C ALA A 56 -4.38 4.47 5.68
N ILE A 57 -5.07 3.43 6.15
CA ILE A 57 -6.23 3.60 7.04
C ILE A 57 -5.82 4.27 8.34
N LYS A 58 -4.68 3.87 8.91
CA LYS A 58 -4.19 4.47 10.16
C LYS A 58 -3.86 5.95 10.02
N TYR A 59 -3.29 6.35 8.88
CA TYR A 59 -2.91 7.74 8.64
C TYR A 59 -4.06 8.63 8.18
N THR A 60 -5.21 8.07 7.83
CA THR A 60 -6.33 8.83 7.29
C THR A 60 -7.46 8.91 8.30
N GLU A 61 -7.76 10.11 8.80
CA GLU A 61 -8.88 10.33 9.72
C GLU A 61 -10.20 10.48 8.98
N HIS A 62 -10.18 11.21 7.86
CA HIS A 62 -11.35 11.44 7.02
C HIS A 62 -10.94 11.41 5.56
N GLY A 63 -11.80 10.91 4.70
CA GLY A 63 -11.58 10.98 3.27
C GLY A 63 -11.53 9.63 2.59
N THR A 64 -10.58 9.47 1.67
CA THR A 64 -10.59 8.37 0.71
C THR A 64 -9.22 7.71 0.61
N ILE A 65 -9.24 6.38 0.45
CA ILE A 65 -8.08 5.59 0.06
C ILE A 65 -8.41 5.00 -1.31
N ARG A 66 -7.58 5.27 -2.29
CA ARG A 66 -7.79 4.83 -3.67
C ARG A 66 -6.68 3.90 -4.10
N ILE A 67 -7.06 2.78 -4.70
CA ILE A 67 -6.13 1.79 -5.26
C ILE A 67 -6.31 1.77 -6.77
N SER A 68 -5.21 1.91 -7.51
CA SER A 68 -5.21 1.87 -8.96
C SER A 68 -3.94 1.21 -9.46
N ALA A 69 -3.91 0.84 -10.73
CA ALA A 69 -2.73 0.24 -11.35
C ALA A 69 -2.52 0.79 -12.76
N VAL A 70 -1.26 0.95 -13.13
CA VAL A 70 -0.87 1.42 -14.45
C VAL A 70 0.11 0.41 -15.05
N SER A 71 -0.11 0.05 -16.30
CA SER A 71 0.74 -0.88 -17.03
C SER A 71 1.78 -0.13 -17.85
N TYR A 72 3.05 -0.48 -17.64
CA TYR A 72 4.17 0.00 -18.46
C TYR A 72 4.77 -1.18 -19.20
N GLU A 73 5.73 -0.91 -20.09
CA GLU A 73 6.31 -1.97 -20.91
C GLU A 73 7.03 -3.05 -20.08
N MET A 74 7.85 -2.63 -19.12
CA MET A 74 8.71 -3.54 -18.36
C MET A 74 8.19 -3.84 -16.95
N PHE A 75 7.19 -3.12 -16.48
CA PHE A 75 6.67 -3.27 -15.12
C PHE A 75 5.22 -2.79 -15.04
N ALA A 76 4.56 -3.15 -13.96
CA ALA A 76 3.27 -2.58 -13.58
C ALA A 76 3.45 -1.81 -12.27
N ARG A 77 2.73 -0.72 -12.11
CA ARG A 77 2.74 0.09 -10.89
C ARG A 77 1.36 0.05 -10.24
N ILE A 78 1.34 -0.30 -8.96
CA ILE A 78 0.13 -0.23 -8.15
C ILE A 78 0.27 1.00 -7.27
N ASP A 79 -0.72 1.89 -7.28
CA ASP A 79 -0.74 3.08 -6.44
C ASP A 79 -1.80 2.93 -5.35
N ILE A 80 -1.40 3.15 -4.11
CA ILE A 80 -2.29 3.21 -2.96
C ILE A 80 -2.18 4.63 -2.41
N SER A 81 -3.21 5.44 -2.69
CA SER A 81 -3.24 6.86 -2.35
C SER A 81 -4.23 7.13 -1.24
N ASP A 82 -3.85 7.94 -0.27
CA ASP A 82 -4.76 8.38 0.78
C ASP A 82 -4.80 9.91 0.88
N THR A 83 -5.89 10.41 1.44
CA THR A 83 -6.09 11.84 1.67
C THR A 83 -5.83 12.18 3.14
N GLY A 84 -4.92 11.46 3.77
CA GLY A 84 -4.63 11.58 5.19
C GLY A 84 -3.70 12.74 5.53
N SER A 85 -3.06 12.60 6.68
CA SER A 85 -2.19 13.65 7.21
C SER A 85 -0.89 13.83 6.44
N GLY A 86 -0.54 12.87 5.58
CA GLY A 86 0.75 12.83 4.96
C GLY A 86 1.84 12.39 5.93
N ILE A 87 3.06 12.29 5.44
CA ILE A 87 4.22 11.86 6.23
C ILE A 87 5.29 12.94 6.11
N PRO A 88 5.77 13.50 7.24
CA PRO A 88 6.84 14.49 7.19
C PRO A 88 8.06 13.96 6.44
N GLU A 89 8.70 14.81 5.67
CA GLU A 89 9.86 14.43 4.88
C GLU A 89 10.97 13.80 5.74
N THR A 90 11.14 14.29 6.95
CA THR A 90 12.12 13.75 7.90
C THR A 90 11.84 12.31 8.30
N GLU A 91 10.60 11.87 8.19
CA GLU A 91 10.20 10.49 8.53
C GLU A 91 10.13 9.57 7.31
N GLN A 92 9.97 10.12 6.10
CA GLN A 92 9.74 9.30 4.90
C GLN A 92 10.84 8.27 4.64
N ALA A 93 12.10 8.62 4.90
CA ALA A 93 13.21 7.69 4.73
C ALA A 93 13.24 6.58 5.80
N LYS A 94 12.50 6.75 6.90
CA LYS A 94 12.52 5.86 8.06
C LYS A 94 11.34 4.92 8.15
N ILE A 95 10.26 5.18 7.42
CA ILE A 95 8.99 4.46 7.61
C ILE A 95 9.07 2.97 7.28
N PHE A 96 10.06 2.57 6.49
CA PHE A 96 10.29 1.17 6.15
C PHE A 96 11.23 0.47 7.14
N ALA A 97 11.73 1.19 8.14
CA ALA A 97 12.60 0.59 9.14
C ALA A 97 11.79 -0.34 10.04
N ARG A 98 12.41 -1.44 10.43
CA ARG A 98 11.77 -2.41 11.33
C ARG A 98 11.43 -1.73 12.66
N PHE A 99 10.21 -1.93 13.13
CA PHE A 99 9.67 -1.36 14.37
C PHE A 99 9.50 0.17 14.36
N TYR A 100 9.70 0.82 13.21
CA TYR A 100 9.45 2.25 13.13
C TYR A 100 7.95 2.55 13.21
N ARG A 101 7.60 3.57 13.98
CA ARG A 101 6.22 4.09 14.06
C ARG A 101 6.31 5.60 14.14
N SER A 102 5.55 6.30 13.28
CA SER A 102 5.50 7.77 13.33
C SER A 102 4.77 8.25 14.58
N LYS A 103 4.97 9.49 14.96
CA LYS A 103 4.26 10.08 16.10
C LYS A 103 2.74 10.04 15.91
N ALA A 104 2.30 10.20 14.68
CA ALA A 104 0.86 10.21 14.38
C ALA A 104 0.16 8.89 14.67
N VAL A 105 0.89 7.76 14.66
CA VAL A 105 0.30 6.43 14.84
C VAL A 105 0.90 5.65 16.01
N GLN A 106 1.70 6.29 16.85
CA GLN A 106 2.36 5.59 17.97
C GLN A 106 1.39 4.96 18.95
N GLU A 107 0.23 5.54 19.13
CA GLU A 107 -0.78 5.02 20.06
C GLU A 107 -1.67 3.94 19.44
N GLN A 108 -1.53 3.68 18.15
CA GLN A 108 -2.32 2.66 17.48
C GLN A 108 -1.68 1.28 17.64
N GLU A 109 -2.52 0.25 17.53
CA GLU A 109 -2.06 -1.12 17.64
C GLU A 109 -1.07 -1.47 16.54
N GLY A 110 -0.16 -2.40 16.86
CA GLY A 110 0.83 -2.90 15.93
C GLY A 110 2.24 -2.68 16.46
N VAL A 111 3.18 -3.40 15.91
CA VAL A 111 4.58 -3.35 16.35
C VAL A 111 5.50 -2.62 15.37
N GLY A 112 4.93 -2.00 14.32
CA GLY A 112 5.72 -1.21 13.37
C GLY A 112 6.54 -2.04 12.39
N ILE A 113 6.10 -3.25 12.06
CA ILE A 113 6.81 -4.10 11.10
C ILE A 113 6.12 -4.22 9.74
N GLY A 114 4.88 -3.71 9.61
CA GLY A 114 4.08 -3.88 8.41
C GLY A 114 4.73 -3.36 7.14
N LEU A 115 5.21 -2.11 7.15
CA LEU A 115 5.86 -1.53 5.99
C LEU A 115 7.23 -2.17 5.71
N TYR A 116 7.95 -2.54 6.76
CA TYR A 116 9.19 -3.27 6.62
C TYR A 116 8.95 -4.60 5.88
N LEU A 117 7.94 -5.37 6.31
CA LEU A 117 7.59 -6.62 5.64
C LEU A 117 7.15 -6.40 4.21
N ALA A 118 6.33 -5.39 3.95
CA ALA A 118 5.88 -5.07 2.60
C ALA A 118 7.08 -4.85 1.68
N ARG A 119 8.05 -4.06 2.12
CA ARG A 119 9.25 -3.78 1.33
C ARG A 119 10.07 -5.04 1.08
N GLN A 120 10.24 -5.90 2.09
CA GLN A 120 10.97 -7.15 1.95
C GLN A 120 10.29 -8.07 0.93
N ILE A 121 8.97 -8.19 0.97
CA ILE A 121 8.22 -9.03 0.04
C ILE A 121 8.38 -8.51 -1.40
N ILE A 122 8.14 -7.23 -1.60
CA ILE A 122 8.19 -6.64 -2.95
C ILE A 122 9.62 -6.70 -3.51
N SER A 123 10.63 -6.40 -2.70
CA SER A 123 12.03 -6.51 -3.12
C SER A 123 12.39 -7.94 -3.50
N GLY A 124 11.89 -8.92 -2.73
CA GLY A 124 12.10 -10.33 -3.04
C GLY A 124 11.48 -10.78 -4.35
N GLU A 125 10.49 -10.06 -4.85
CA GLU A 125 9.84 -10.33 -6.14
C GLU A 125 10.47 -9.55 -7.29
N GLY A 126 11.55 -8.83 -7.03
CA GLY A 126 12.22 -8.04 -8.06
C GLY A 126 11.62 -6.66 -8.28
N GLY A 127 10.72 -6.24 -7.38
CA GLY A 127 10.09 -4.94 -7.45
C GLY A 127 10.64 -3.97 -6.42
N TYR A 128 9.97 -2.85 -6.26
CA TYR A 128 10.33 -1.86 -5.25
C TYR A 128 9.12 -0.98 -4.92
N ILE A 129 9.25 -0.21 -3.83
CA ILE A 129 8.19 0.68 -3.35
C ILE A 129 8.74 2.10 -3.30
N LYS A 130 7.97 3.06 -3.81
CA LYS A 130 8.25 4.49 -3.68
C LYS A 130 7.12 5.14 -2.91
N ILE A 131 7.45 6.23 -2.23
CA ILE A 131 6.46 7.04 -1.53
C ILE A 131 6.54 8.48 -2.00
N ALA A 132 5.37 9.07 -2.22
CA ALA A 132 5.23 10.51 -2.44
C ALA A 132 4.22 11.00 -1.41
N SER A 133 4.61 11.96 -0.58
CA SER A 133 3.74 12.45 0.49
C SER A 133 3.95 13.93 0.70
N VAL A 134 2.83 14.62 0.95
CA VAL A 134 2.83 16.04 1.29
C VAL A 134 2.09 16.18 2.62
N PRO A 135 2.76 16.65 3.68
CA PRO A 135 2.11 16.84 4.98
C PRO A 135 0.83 17.67 4.83
N GLY A 136 -0.25 17.20 5.45
CA GLY A 136 -1.55 17.85 5.38
C GLY A 136 -2.38 17.52 4.15
N LYS A 137 -1.82 16.82 3.16
CA LYS A 137 -2.54 16.50 1.91
C LYS A 137 -2.70 15.01 1.64
N GLY A 138 -1.81 14.18 2.17
CA GLY A 138 -1.89 12.74 2.01
C GLY A 138 -0.64 12.13 1.43
N SER A 139 -0.73 10.82 1.15
CA SER A 139 0.40 10.02 0.69
C SER A 139 -0.01 9.10 -0.45
N THR A 140 0.95 8.78 -1.30
CA THR A 140 0.80 7.74 -2.32
C THR A 140 1.96 6.78 -2.21
N PHE A 141 1.65 5.50 -1.99
CA PHE A 141 2.63 4.42 -2.07
C PHE A 141 2.52 3.79 -3.44
N SER A 142 3.62 3.75 -4.16
CA SER A 142 3.68 3.17 -5.51
C SER A 142 4.52 1.91 -5.46
N ILE A 143 3.90 0.79 -5.82
CA ILE A 143 4.50 -0.54 -5.78
C ILE A 143 4.77 -0.96 -7.21
N PHE A 144 6.03 -1.22 -7.53
CA PHE A 144 6.46 -1.62 -8.87
C PHE A 144 6.75 -3.11 -8.89
N LEU A 145 6.11 -3.82 -9.81
CA LEU A 145 6.31 -5.26 -10.00
C LEU A 145 6.76 -5.52 -11.44
N PRO A 146 7.66 -6.49 -11.65
CA PRO A 146 8.09 -6.83 -13.01
C PRO A 146 6.94 -7.45 -13.82
N LYS A 147 7.03 -7.31 -15.14
CA LYS A 147 6.04 -7.88 -16.05
C LYS A 147 6.52 -9.14 -16.72
#